data_a2dc2c78934f8f1da5e7d1d8ef8d2731
#
_entry.id   a2dc2c78934f8f1da5e7d1d8ef8d2731
#
_cell.length_a   1.000
_cell.length_b   1.000
_cell.length_c   1.000
_cell.angle_alpha   90.00
_cell.angle_beta   90.00
_cell.angle_gamma   90.00
#
_symmetry.space_group_name_H-M   'P 1'
#
loop_
_entity.id
_entity.type
_entity.pdbx_description
1 polymer ?
#
loop_
_entity_poly.entity_id
_entity_poly.type
_entity_poly.pdbx_seq_one_letter_code
_entity_poly.pdbx_strand_id
1 'polypeptide(L)'
;MEGTWEKEGGGVIIDQAIHSIDLANWFIDDEPISVQAHLSNRGHSIMEVDDTGEGFIRYKKGATLSFWAMNNYACDEAIEIRLCCEKGKAYMSYDDARIEFNDGTVLSTKQGAGNIVYENGKDYWGFQHIREIADFYDAIENDREPFISGKEALKIQQLICEIYENGRIDFE
;
A
#
# COMPACT_ATOMS: atom_id res chain seq x y z
N MET A 1 11.91 -5.24 -22.51
CA MET A 1 12.30 -6.05 -21.35
C MET A 1 11.83 -5.27 -20.16
N GLU A 2 10.85 -5.78 -19.47
CA GLU A 2 10.32 -5.26 -18.21
C GLU A 2 11.27 -5.70 -17.09
N GLY A 3 11.26 -5.05 -15.94
CA GLY A 3 12.10 -5.41 -14.79
C GLY A 3 13.47 -4.75 -14.78
N THR A 4 13.63 -3.57 -15.36
CA THR A 4 14.85 -2.78 -15.28
C THR A 4 14.65 -1.48 -14.50
N TRP A 5 15.68 -1.03 -13.80
CA TRP A 5 15.67 0.25 -13.08
C TRP A 5 15.34 1.44 -13.97
N GLU A 6 15.88 1.43 -15.19
CA GLU A 6 15.66 2.52 -16.15
C GLU A 6 14.18 2.70 -16.54
N LYS A 7 13.43 1.60 -16.60
CA LYS A 7 12.04 1.63 -17.09
C LYS A 7 11.01 1.70 -15.99
N GLU A 8 11.28 1.05 -14.86
CA GLU A 8 10.30 0.82 -13.80
C GLU A 8 10.64 1.58 -12.51
N GLY A 9 11.90 1.97 -12.31
CA GLY A 9 12.35 2.71 -11.13
C GLY A 9 12.35 1.89 -9.84
N GLY A 10 12.00 0.61 -9.90
CA GLY A 10 11.95 -0.33 -8.79
C GLY A 10 11.05 -1.52 -9.09
N GLY A 11 10.91 -2.43 -8.16
CA GLY A 11 10.14 -3.65 -8.30
C GLY A 11 8.90 -3.70 -7.39
N VAL A 12 8.74 -4.79 -6.65
CA VAL A 12 7.52 -5.07 -5.88
C VAL A 12 7.16 -3.96 -4.87
N ILE A 13 8.13 -3.26 -4.34
CA ILE A 13 7.88 -2.20 -3.36
C ILE A 13 7.16 -1.02 -4.01
N ILE A 14 7.66 -0.51 -5.15
CA ILE A 14 7.05 0.65 -5.80
C ILE A 14 5.83 0.29 -6.65
N ASP A 15 5.75 -0.93 -7.18
CA ASP A 15 4.66 -1.36 -8.05
C ASP A 15 3.43 -1.87 -7.28
N GLN A 16 3.64 -2.65 -6.22
CA GLN A 16 2.58 -3.33 -5.48
C GLN A 16 2.45 -2.85 -4.03
N ALA A 17 3.55 -2.86 -3.28
CA ALA A 17 3.49 -2.59 -1.84
C ALA A 17 3.19 -1.13 -1.51
N ILE A 18 3.49 -0.19 -2.41
CA ILE A 18 3.20 1.24 -2.23
C ILE A 18 1.76 1.49 -1.79
N HIS A 19 0.78 0.78 -2.36
CA HIS A 19 -0.64 0.96 -2.02
C HIS A 19 -0.95 0.60 -0.56
N SER A 20 -0.36 -0.51 -0.08
CA SER A 20 -0.56 -0.97 1.30
C SER A 20 0.23 -0.14 2.29
N ILE A 21 1.44 0.29 1.93
CA ILE A 21 2.27 1.17 2.75
C ILE A 21 1.62 2.55 2.87
N ASP A 22 1.08 3.09 1.78
CA ASP A 22 0.34 4.36 1.77
C ASP A 22 -0.88 4.32 2.68
N LEU A 23 -1.70 3.28 2.54
CA LEU A 23 -2.88 3.11 3.38
C LEU A 23 -2.51 2.95 4.87
N ALA A 24 -1.48 2.18 5.19
CA ALA A 24 -0.99 2.05 6.56
C ALA A 24 -0.45 3.38 7.10
N ASN A 25 0.31 4.12 6.29
CA ASN A 25 0.84 5.45 6.62
C ASN A 25 -0.30 6.47 6.86
N TRP A 26 -1.35 6.43 6.04
CA TRP A 26 -2.54 7.26 6.23
C TRP A 26 -3.24 6.99 7.56
N PHE A 27 -3.37 5.73 7.98
CA PHE A 27 -3.93 5.40 9.30
C PHE A 27 -3.04 5.81 10.47
N ILE A 28 -1.73 5.77 10.30
CA ILE A 28 -0.77 6.18 11.34
C ILE A 28 -0.81 7.70 11.55
N ASP A 29 -1.02 8.47 10.49
CA ASP A 29 -1.11 9.94 10.49
C ASP A 29 0.01 10.61 11.30
N ASP A 30 1.24 10.25 10.96
CA ASP A 30 2.45 10.74 11.64
C ASP A 30 3.63 10.82 10.67
N GLU A 31 4.66 11.55 11.04
CA GLU A 31 5.88 11.76 10.25
C GLU A 31 6.84 10.57 10.43
N PRO A 32 7.24 9.87 9.35
CA PRO A 32 8.29 8.86 9.41
C PRO A 32 9.63 9.51 9.72
N ILE A 33 10.41 8.91 10.63
CA ILE A 33 11.70 9.44 11.09
C ILE A 33 12.86 8.47 10.89
N SER A 34 12.59 7.23 10.56
CA SER A 34 13.62 6.21 10.33
C SER A 34 13.04 5.07 9.52
N VAL A 35 13.74 4.68 8.48
CA VAL A 35 13.44 3.55 7.61
C VAL A 35 14.60 2.59 7.64
N GLN A 36 14.30 1.31 7.78
CA GLN A 36 15.23 0.19 7.60
C GLN A 36 14.57 -0.82 6.68
N ALA A 37 15.23 -1.19 5.61
CA ALA A 37 14.67 -2.12 4.64
C ALA A 37 15.75 -3.08 4.12
N HIS A 38 15.29 -4.21 3.65
CA HIS A 38 16.06 -5.16 2.89
C HIS A 38 15.26 -5.54 1.64
N LEU A 39 15.89 -5.38 0.50
CA LEU A 39 15.31 -5.67 -0.81
C LEU A 39 16.12 -6.78 -1.45
N SER A 40 15.47 -7.67 -2.17
CA SER A 40 16.14 -8.75 -2.86
C SER A 40 15.40 -9.15 -4.13
N ASN A 41 16.11 -9.81 -5.02
CA ASN A 41 15.53 -10.52 -6.15
C ASN A 41 15.87 -12.00 -5.98
N ARG A 42 14.87 -12.80 -5.65
CA ARG A 42 15.04 -14.23 -5.29
C ARG A 42 14.51 -15.17 -6.37
N GLY A 43 13.57 -14.72 -7.18
CA GLY A 43 12.86 -15.60 -8.12
C GLY A 43 12.95 -15.19 -9.57
N HIS A 44 13.32 -13.98 -9.87
CA HIS A 44 13.27 -13.41 -11.22
C HIS A 44 14.66 -13.06 -11.75
N SER A 45 15.43 -14.08 -12.13
CA SER A 45 16.85 -13.98 -12.52
C SER A 45 17.15 -13.04 -13.71
N ILE A 46 16.12 -12.61 -14.45
CA ILE A 46 16.25 -11.68 -15.58
C ILE A 46 15.86 -10.23 -15.25
N MET A 47 15.36 -10.00 -14.04
CA MET A 47 14.97 -8.67 -13.56
C MET A 47 16.11 -8.05 -12.74
N GLU A 48 16.27 -6.74 -12.86
CA GLU A 48 17.27 -5.94 -12.12
C GLU A 48 16.70 -5.36 -10.84
N VAL A 49 15.37 -5.40 -10.68
CA VAL A 49 14.64 -4.79 -9.57
C VAL A 49 14.20 -5.85 -8.56
N ASP A 50 13.75 -5.39 -7.41
CA ASP A 50 13.31 -6.22 -6.31
C ASP A 50 12.03 -7.02 -6.63
N ASP A 51 12.01 -8.29 -6.30
CA ASP A 51 10.82 -9.13 -6.26
C ASP A 51 10.36 -9.43 -4.82
N THR A 52 11.19 -9.05 -3.85
CA THR A 52 10.95 -9.20 -2.43
C THR A 52 11.48 -7.99 -1.68
N GLY A 53 10.70 -7.49 -0.74
CA GLY A 53 11.10 -6.41 0.13
C GLY A 53 10.47 -6.51 1.50
N GLU A 54 11.26 -6.24 2.53
CA GLU A 54 10.85 -6.25 3.93
C GLU A 54 11.45 -5.06 4.66
N GLY A 55 10.76 -4.53 5.65
CA GLY A 55 11.30 -3.39 6.36
C GLY A 55 10.52 -2.94 7.57
N PHE A 56 11.06 -1.90 8.18
CA PHE A 56 10.57 -1.33 9.42
C PHE A 56 10.67 0.19 9.36
N ILE A 57 9.56 0.88 9.63
CA ILE A 57 9.46 2.33 9.66
C ILE A 57 9.09 2.77 11.07
N ARG A 58 9.79 3.77 11.60
CA ARG A 58 9.47 4.41 12.88
C ARG A 58 8.95 5.80 12.65
N TYR A 59 7.94 6.16 13.42
CA TYR A 59 7.27 7.44 13.35
C TYR A 59 7.56 8.29 14.58
N LYS A 60 7.42 9.59 14.43
CA LYS A 60 7.81 10.61 15.42
C LYS A 60 7.06 10.48 16.74
N LYS A 61 5.76 10.16 16.72
CA LYS A 61 4.94 9.98 17.93
C LYS A 61 5.07 8.57 18.53
N GLY A 62 5.92 7.71 17.96
CA GLY A 62 6.25 6.40 18.50
C GLY A 62 5.54 5.22 17.83
N ALA A 63 4.71 5.45 16.83
CA ALA A 63 4.17 4.38 16.02
C ALA A 63 5.28 3.67 15.24
N THR A 64 5.04 2.43 14.85
CA THR A 64 5.95 1.63 14.04
C THR A 64 5.15 0.85 13.00
N LEU A 65 5.71 0.73 11.80
CA LEU A 65 5.19 -0.09 10.71
C LEU A 65 6.24 -1.13 10.33
N SER A 66 5.85 -2.40 10.33
CA SER A 66 6.62 -3.47 9.69
C SER A 66 5.91 -3.86 8.41
N PHE A 67 6.64 -4.02 7.33
CA PHE A 67 6.08 -4.45 6.05
C PHE A 67 6.90 -5.60 5.46
N TRP A 68 6.21 -6.39 4.66
CA TRP A 68 6.80 -7.44 3.86
C TRP A 68 5.99 -7.58 2.57
N ALA A 69 6.65 -7.66 1.44
CA ALA A 69 6.05 -7.79 0.14
C ALA A 69 6.89 -8.69 -0.76
N MET A 70 6.22 -9.51 -1.56
CA MET A 70 6.89 -10.29 -2.61
C MET A 70 5.90 -10.60 -3.74
N ASN A 71 6.43 -10.74 -4.95
CA ASN A 71 5.67 -11.14 -6.14
C ASN A 71 6.20 -12.43 -6.79
N ASN A 72 7.13 -13.12 -6.14
CA ASN A 72 7.67 -14.41 -6.58
C ASN A 72 7.03 -15.62 -5.86
N TYR A 73 5.84 -15.44 -5.32
CA TYR A 73 5.13 -16.45 -4.54
C TYR A 73 4.51 -17.52 -5.43
N ALA A 74 4.45 -18.75 -4.92
CA ALA A 74 3.88 -19.89 -5.65
C ALA A 74 2.34 -19.89 -5.73
N CYS A 75 1.69 -19.09 -4.91
CA CYS A 75 0.23 -18.94 -4.87
C CYS A 75 -0.13 -17.51 -4.42
N ASP A 76 -1.28 -17.02 -4.87
CA ASP A 76 -1.80 -15.74 -4.42
C ASP A 76 -2.21 -15.82 -2.94
N GLU A 77 -1.78 -14.85 -2.16
CA GLU A 77 -2.22 -14.63 -0.79
C GLU A 77 -2.90 -13.28 -0.64
N ALA A 78 -3.76 -13.18 0.37
CA ALA A 78 -4.46 -11.94 0.64
C ALA A 78 -3.48 -10.85 1.09
N ILE A 79 -3.64 -9.65 0.52
CA ILE A 79 -2.98 -8.46 1.03
C ILE A 79 -3.64 -8.10 2.35
N GLU A 80 -2.86 -8.01 3.42
CA GLU A 80 -3.35 -7.74 4.78
C GLU A 80 -2.67 -6.53 5.39
N ILE A 81 -3.47 -5.71 6.10
CA ILE A 81 -2.98 -4.66 6.98
C ILE A 81 -3.53 -4.92 8.38
N ARG A 82 -2.65 -4.94 9.37
CA ARG A 82 -3.02 -5.08 10.79
C ARG A 82 -2.57 -3.86 11.56
N LEU A 83 -3.50 -3.27 12.29
CA LEU A 83 -3.24 -2.13 13.18
C LEU A 83 -3.43 -2.56 14.63
N CYS A 84 -2.43 -2.34 15.46
CA CYS A 84 -2.49 -2.52 16.91
C CYS A 84 -2.53 -1.14 17.57
N CYS A 85 -3.67 -0.78 18.14
CA CYS A 85 -3.93 0.52 18.74
C CYS A 85 -4.22 0.40 20.23
N GLU A 86 -4.21 1.51 20.96
CA GLU A 86 -4.52 1.53 22.40
C GLU A 86 -5.91 0.98 22.74
N LYS A 87 -6.89 1.20 21.87
CA LYS A 87 -8.30 0.83 22.10
C LYS A 87 -8.73 -0.48 21.47
N GLY A 88 -7.84 -1.12 20.70
CA GLY A 88 -8.18 -2.36 20.01
C GLY A 88 -7.26 -2.68 18.84
N LYS A 89 -7.72 -3.55 17.98
CA LYS A 89 -7.02 -3.99 16.77
C LYS A 89 -7.91 -3.82 15.56
N ALA A 90 -7.32 -3.46 14.43
CA ALA A 90 -8.00 -3.46 13.14
C ALA A 90 -7.28 -4.39 12.17
N TYR A 91 -8.06 -5.05 11.34
CA TYR A 91 -7.62 -5.94 10.29
C TYR A 91 -8.29 -5.51 8.99
N MET A 92 -7.53 -5.45 7.95
CA MET A 92 -8.04 -5.17 6.60
C MET A 92 -7.42 -6.17 5.63
N SER A 93 -8.26 -6.68 4.75
CA SER A 93 -7.85 -7.57 3.69
C SER A 93 -8.79 -7.39 2.50
N TYR A 94 -8.28 -6.96 1.35
CA TYR A 94 -9.08 -6.57 0.19
C TYR A 94 -10.20 -5.57 0.57
N ASP A 95 -11.46 -5.97 0.44
CA ASP A 95 -12.64 -5.16 0.73
C ASP A 95 -13.20 -5.38 2.14
N ASP A 96 -12.57 -6.26 2.94
CA ASP A 96 -13.01 -6.60 4.28
C ASP A 96 -12.22 -5.81 5.33
N ALA A 97 -12.92 -5.22 6.26
CA ALA A 97 -12.33 -4.62 7.45
C ALA A 97 -13.03 -5.09 8.72
N ARG A 98 -12.25 -5.34 9.76
CA ARG A 98 -12.73 -5.75 11.08
C ARG A 98 -11.96 -4.99 12.16
N ILE A 99 -12.70 -4.43 13.11
CA ILE A 99 -12.17 -3.78 14.30
C ILE A 99 -12.64 -4.55 15.54
N GLU A 100 -11.70 -4.89 16.39
CA GLU A 100 -11.93 -5.52 17.69
C GLU A 100 -11.48 -4.56 18.79
N PHE A 101 -12.42 -4.03 19.55
CA PHE A 101 -12.13 -3.17 20.68
C PHE A 101 -11.76 -3.96 21.93
N ASN A 102 -11.00 -3.35 22.84
CA ASN A 102 -10.60 -3.98 24.09
C ASN A 102 -11.77 -4.30 25.03
N ASP A 103 -12.93 -3.67 24.85
CA ASP A 103 -14.17 -3.95 25.60
C ASP A 103 -14.96 -5.15 25.04
N GLY A 104 -14.46 -5.80 23.99
CA GLY A 104 -15.10 -6.91 23.32
C GLY A 104 -16.05 -6.52 22.19
N THR A 105 -16.26 -5.23 21.93
CA THR A 105 -17.05 -4.78 20.79
C THR A 105 -16.33 -5.12 19.49
N VAL A 106 -17.08 -5.65 18.51
CA VAL A 106 -16.57 -5.98 17.18
C VAL A 106 -17.38 -5.25 16.14
N LEU A 107 -16.68 -4.53 15.26
CA LEU A 107 -17.23 -3.95 14.04
C LEU A 107 -16.62 -4.64 12.84
N SER A 108 -17.43 -4.91 11.81
CA SER A 108 -16.93 -5.45 10.56
C SER A 108 -17.71 -4.88 9.38
N THR A 109 -17.02 -4.66 8.28
CA THR A 109 -17.67 -4.38 7.01
C THR A 109 -18.19 -5.70 6.46
N LYS A 110 -19.44 -5.71 5.96
CA LYS A 110 -19.90 -6.80 5.13
C LYS A 110 -19.56 -6.48 3.70
N GLN A 111 -18.78 -7.34 3.09
CA GLN A 111 -18.54 -7.30 1.66
C GLN A 111 -19.86 -7.26 0.90
N GLY A 112 -19.95 -6.48 -0.15
CA GLY A 112 -20.94 -6.74 -1.19
C GLY A 112 -21.93 -5.67 -1.53
N ALA A 113 -21.78 -4.45 -1.14
CA ALA A 113 -22.62 -3.39 -1.68
C ALA A 113 -21.85 -2.54 -2.67
N GLY A 114 -21.80 -2.94 -3.94
CA GLY A 114 -21.51 -2.00 -4.98
C GLY A 114 -20.39 -2.28 -5.96
N ASN A 115 -20.03 -3.51 -6.20
CA ASN A 115 -19.25 -3.83 -7.39
C ASN A 115 -20.15 -3.63 -8.62
N ILE A 116 -20.00 -2.49 -9.28
CA ILE A 116 -20.64 -2.24 -10.57
C ILE A 116 -19.88 -3.08 -11.59
N VAL A 117 -20.47 -4.18 -12.01
CA VAL A 117 -19.93 -4.99 -13.11
C VAL A 117 -20.31 -4.29 -14.41
N TYR A 118 -19.36 -3.79 -15.14
CA TYR A 118 -19.56 -3.25 -16.49
C TYR A 118 -19.51 -4.40 -17.50
N GLU A 119 -20.45 -4.42 -18.43
CA GLU A 119 -20.41 -5.33 -19.57
C GLU A 119 -19.09 -5.11 -20.35
N ASN A 120 -18.26 -6.14 -20.45
CA ASN A 120 -16.89 -6.09 -21.00
C ASN A 120 -15.85 -5.35 -20.14
N GLY A 121 -16.13 -5.01 -18.88
CA GLY A 121 -15.18 -4.47 -17.93
C GLY A 121 -14.39 -5.57 -17.22
N LYS A 122 -13.34 -5.17 -16.50
CA LYS A 122 -12.66 -6.07 -15.56
C LYS A 122 -13.61 -6.43 -14.41
N ASP A 123 -13.65 -7.70 -14.02
CA ASP A 123 -14.45 -8.23 -12.92
C ASP A 123 -13.68 -8.33 -11.59
N TYR A 124 -12.41 -7.92 -11.62
CA TYR A 124 -11.52 -7.89 -10.49
C TYR A 124 -10.99 -6.45 -10.32
N TRP A 125 -10.57 -6.05 -9.19
CA TRP A 125 -10.05 -4.75 -8.75
C TRP A 125 -10.20 -3.54 -9.73
N GLY A 126 -10.09 -2.33 -9.19
CA GLY A 126 -10.22 -1.09 -9.98
C GLY A 126 -11.57 -0.40 -9.88
N PHE A 127 -12.57 -0.99 -9.20
CA PHE A 127 -13.90 -0.37 -9.03
C PHE A 127 -13.85 0.97 -8.27
N GLN A 128 -12.90 1.13 -7.38
CA GLN A 128 -12.76 2.33 -6.57
C GLN A 128 -12.15 3.50 -7.35
N HIS A 129 -11.43 3.24 -8.45
CA HIS A 129 -10.90 4.29 -9.33
C HIS A 129 -12.00 5.21 -9.89
N ILE A 130 -13.21 4.70 -10.07
CA ILE A 130 -14.35 5.53 -10.51
C ILE A 130 -14.64 6.64 -9.52
N ARG A 131 -14.54 6.36 -8.21
CA ARG A 131 -14.77 7.35 -7.14
C ARG A 131 -13.69 8.41 -7.13
N GLU A 132 -12.44 7.99 -7.29
CA GLU A 132 -11.29 8.89 -7.36
C GLU A 132 -11.39 9.82 -8.59
N ILE A 133 -11.69 9.26 -9.76
CA ILE A 133 -11.87 10.02 -10.99
C ILE A 133 -13.06 11.00 -10.85
N ALA A 134 -14.18 10.56 -10.26
CA ALA A 134 -15.34 11.41 -10.04
C ALA A 134 -15.03 12.55 -9.06
N ASP A 135 -14.29 12.28 -7.96
CA ASP A 135 -13.85 13.31 -7.01
C ASP A 135 -12.93 14.34 -7.69
N PHE A 136 -12.03 13.89 -8.57
CA PHE A 136 -11.14 14.78 -9.31
C PHE A 136 -11.92 15.74 -10.23
N TYR A 137 -12.91 15.25 -10.99
CA TYR A 137 -13.75 16.10 -11.84
C TYR A 137 -14.62 17.04 -11.01
N ASP A 138 -15.23 16.57 -9.92
CA ASP A 138 -16.00 17.41 -9.00
C ASP A 138 -15.13 18.49 -8.35
N ALA A 139 -13.88 18.17 -8.04
CA ALA A 139 -12.91 19.15 -7.51
C ALA A 139 -12.64 20.28 -8.53
N ILE A 140 -12.51 19.95 -9.82
CA ILE A 140 -12.35 20.95 -10.88
C ILE A 140 -13.62 21.82 -11.03
N GLU A 141 -14.79 21.20 -11.05
CA GLU A 141 -16.07 21.93 -11.22
C GLU A 141 -16.37 22.88 -10.05
N ASN A 142 -15.96 22.53 -8.84
CA ASN A 142 -16.24 23.29 -7.62
C ASN A 142 -15.03 24.10 -7.09
N ASP A 143 -13.95 24.18 -7.88
CA ASP A 143 -12.70 24.91 -7.50
C ASP A 143 -12.20 24.54 -6.09
N ARG A 144 -12.16 23.24 -5.80
CA ARG A 144 -11.66 22.68 -4.53
C ARG A 144 -10.48 21.73 -4.75
N GLU A 145 -9.72 21.46 -3.70
CA GLU A 145 -8.73 20.39 -3.74
C GLU A 145 -9.42 19.01 -3.84
N PRO A 146 -8.90 18.08 -4.65
CA PRO A 146 -9.37 16.70 -4.64
C PRO A 146 -9.00 16.00 -3.32
N PHE A 147 -9.74 14.97 -2.95
CA PHE A 147 -9.49 14.23 -1.71
C PHE A 147 -8.08 13.63 -1.66
N ILE A 148 -7.59 13.13 -2.80
CA ILE A 148 -6.19 12.70 -2.96
C ILE A 148 -5.50 13.68 -3.90
N SER A 149 -4.69 14.56 -3.32
CA SER A 149 -3.93 15.56 -4.08
C SER A 149 -2.54 15.05 -4.44
N GLY A 150 -1.90 15.69 -5.42
CA GLY A 150 -0.50 15.42 -5.76
C GLY A 150 0.47 15.64 -4.59
N LYS A 151 0.12 16.50 -3.64
CA LYS A 151 0.92 16.72 -2.43
C LYS A 151 0.85 15.52 -1.49
N GLU A 152 -0.31 14.88 -1.36
CA GLU A 152 -0.46 13.65 -0.57
C GLU A 152 0.28 12.50 -1.26
N ALA A 153 0.11 12.33 -2.56
CA ALA A 153 0.82 11.32 -3.33
C ALA A 153 2.35 11.47 -3.27
N LEU A 154 2.86 12.70 -3.18
CA LEU A 154 4.30 12.96 -3.05
C LEU A 154 4.88 12.44 -1.73
N LYS A 155 4.09 12.45 -0.64
CA LYS A 155 4.56 11.94 0.66
C LYS A 155 4.89 10.46 0.62
N ILE A 156 3.99 9.66 0.04
CA ILE A 156 4.25 8.23 -0.09
C ILE A 156 5.39 7.96 -1.07
N GLN A 157 5.48 8.71 -2.17
CA GLN A 157 6.58 8.57 -3.11
C GLN A 157 7.94 8.85 -2.43
N GLN A 158 8.03 9.86 -1.58
CA GLN A 158 9.23 10.16 -0.80
C GLN A 158 9.58 8.99 0.14
N LEU A 159 8.60 8.45 0.85
CA LEU A 159 8.80 7.30 1.74
C LEU A 159 9.29 6.05 0.98
N ILE A 160 8.75 5.80 -0.22
CA ILE A 160 9.23 4.71 -1.08
C ILE A 160 10.68 4.96 -1.52
N CYS A 161 11.04 6.18 -1.89
CA CYS A 161 12.44 6.52 -2.20
C CYS A 161 13.36 6.25 -0.99
N GLU A 162 12.94 6.63 0.22
CA GLU A 162 13.70 6.35 1.45
C GLU A 162 13.85 4.84 1.71
N ILE A 163 12.85 4.03 1.39
CA ILE A 163 12.93 2.56 1.47
C ILE A 163 14.03 2.05 0.53
N TYR A 164 14.07 2.53 -0.71
CA TYR A 164 15.11 2.14 -1.66
C TYR A 164 16.51 2.66 -1.28
N GLU A 165 16.62 3.88 -0.79
CA GLU A 165 17.90 4.48 -0.36
C GLU A 165 18.49 3.77 0.87
N ASN A 166 17.66 3.28 1.77
CA ASN A 166 18.07 2.58 2.99
C ASN A 166 18.00 1.05 2.86
N GLY A 167 17.45 0.56 1.76
CA GLY A 167 17.37 -0.88 1.46
C GLY A 167 18.68 -1.39 0.86
N ARG A 168 19.13 -2.54 1.36
CA ARG A 168 20.18 -3.28 0.68
C ARG A 168 19.53 -4.20 -0.35
N ILE A 169 20.04 -4.18 -1.58
CA ILE A 169 19.57 -5.09 -2.63
C ILE A 169 20.58 -6.24 -2.75
N ASP A 170 20.11 -7.44 -2.43
CA ASP A 170 20.86 -8.68 -2.61
C ASP A 170 20.23 -9.49 -3.76
N PHE A 171 21.06 -9.91 -4.69
CA PHE A 171 20.69 -10.85 -5.76
C PHE A 171 21.19 -12.24 -5.33
N GLU A 172 20.28 -13.19 -5.20
CA GLU A 172 20.59 -14.60 -4.92
C GLU A 172 20.64 -15.44 -6.22
#